data_5530b2808771fe198800878bc712a964
#
_entry.id   5530b2808771fe198800878bc712a964
#
_cell.length_a   1.000
_cell.length_b   1.000
_cell.length_c   1.000
_cell.angle_alpha   90.00
_cell.angle_beta   90.00
_cell.angle_gamma   90.00
#
_symmetry.space_group_name_H-M   'P 1'
#
loop_
_entity.id
_entity.type
_entity.pdbx_description
1 polymer ?
#
loop_
_entity_poly.entity_id
_entity_poly.type
_entity_poly.pdbx_seq_one_letter_code
_entity_poly.pdbx_strand_id
1 'polypeptide(L)'
;MPADRMFDARVKAVLGIPFHRFLGMELRDVADPAAGIWFPVAAPTLNPGGLLHAGVIYSLMDVACFLALIQHLGDDEHAVTHDLTVSLLRPVSPDKRVDITGTVLRRGRQVAFMRADAIVDGQVVAAAQVTKSVVRAG
;
A
#
# COMPACT_ATOMS: atom_id res chain seq x y z
N MET A 1 -17.05 1.75 -11.16
CA MET A 1 -16.51 2.57 -12.27
C MET A 1 -15.15 3.11 -11.88
N PRO A 2 -14.13 2.97 -12.74
CA PRO A 2 -12.79 3.46 -12.39
C PRO A 2 -12.75 4.95 -12.06
N ALA A 3 -13.52 5.77 -12.79
CA ALA A 3 -13.60 7.22 -12.53
C ALA A 3 -14.15 7.52 -11.15
N ASP A 4 -15.13 6.75 -10.69
CA ASP A 4 -15.75 6.97 -9.37
C ASP A 4 -14.77 6.61 -8.26
N ARG A 5 -13.96 5.56 -8.44
CA ARG A 5 -12.93 5.17 -7.46
C ARG A 5 -11.86 6.25 -7.30
N MET A 6 -11.51 6.94 -8.38
CA MET A 6 -10.53 8.01 -8.33
C MET A 6 -10.99 9.18 -7.45
N PHE A 7 -12.31 9.43 -7.38
CA PHE A 7 -12.89 10.47 -6.55
C PHE A 7 -13.41 9.97 -5.20
N ASP A 8 -13.22 8.69 -4.90
CA ASP A 8 -13.58 8.12 -3.61
C ASP A 8 -12.87 8.89 -2.49
N ALA A 9 -13.64 9.33 -1.49
CA ALA A 9 -13.11 10.11 -0.38
C ALA A 9 -12.02 9.36 0.39
N ARG A 10 -12.09 8.05 0.43
CA ARG A 10 -11.08 7.20 1.12
C ARG A 10 -9.74 7.24 0.39
N VAL A 11 -9.75 7.26 -0.95
CA VAL A 11 -8.53 7.41 -1.75
C VAL A 11 -7.90 8.78 -1.51
N LYS A 12 -8.71 9.84 -1.55
CA LYS A 12 -8.22 11.20 -1.29
C LYS A 12 -7.63 11.32 0.11
N ALA A 13 -8.26 10.69 1.11
CA ALA A 13 -7.75 10.69 2.48
C ALA A 13 -6.38 10.02 2.56
N VAL A 14 -6.20 8.89 1.90
CA VAL A 14 -4.90 8.19 1.86
C VAL A 14 -3.83 9.07 1.22
N LEU A 15 -4.13 9.70 0.10
CA LEU A 15 -3.15 10.53 -0.60
C LEU A 15 -2.81 11.81 0.16
N GLY A 16 -3.71 12.28 1.02
CA GLY A 16 -3.52 13.49 1.81
C GLY A 16 -2.79 13.31 3.13
N ILE A 17 -2.49 12.09 3.54
CA ILE A 17 -1.81 11.84 4.82
C ILE A 17 -0.38 12.37 4.75
N PRO A 18 0.02 13.26 5.69
CA PRO A 18 1.37 13.85 5.69
C PRO A 18 2.50 12.81 5.69
N PHE A 19 2.34 11.72 6.41
CA PHE A 19 3.33 10.65 6.46
C PHE A 19 3.58 10.06 5.05
N HIS A 20 2.52 9.77 4.31
CA HIS A 20 2.64 9.23 2.95
C HIS A 20 3.31 10.22 2.01
N ARG A 21 2.97 11.48 2.15
CA ARG A 21 3.57 12.55 1.33
C ARG A 21 5.06 12.74 1.66
N PHE A 22 5.39 12.67 2.93
CA PHE A 22 6.79 12.75 3.38
C PHE A 22 7.64 11.64 2.76
N LEU A 23 7.07 10.43 2.64
CA LEU A 23 7.77 9.29 2.04
C LEU A 23 7.85 9.39 0.50
N GLY A 24 7.15 10.33 -0.10
CA GLY A 24 7.13 10.49 -1.56
C GLY A 24 6.22 9.53 -2.27
N MET A 25 5.21 8.99 -1.57
CA MET A 25 4.27 8.02 -2.14
C MET A 25 3.38 8.66 -3.20
N GLU A 26 3.22 7.98 -4.33
CA GLU A 26 2.32 8.36 -5.41
C GLU A 26 1.59 7.13 -5.95
N LEU A 27 0.45 7.36 -6.61
CA LEU A 27 -0.26 6.27 -7.29
C LEU A 27 0.54 5.84 -8.53
N ARG A 28 0.59 4.54 -8.79
CA ARG A 28 1.18 4.02 -10.03
C ARG A 28 0.37 4.41 -11.25
N ASP A 29 -0.95 4.43 -11.09
CA ASP A 29 -1.90 4.82 -12.13
C ASP A 29 -2.94 5.74 -11.49
N VAL A 30 -2.96 7.01 -11.88
CA VAL A 30 -3.88 8.01 -11.34
C VAL A 30 -5.34 7.62 -11.62
N ALA A 31 -5.60 6.93 -12.71
CA ALA A 31 -6.94 6.50 -13.08
C ALA A 31 -7.38 5.22 -12.37
N ASP A 32 -6.46 4.48 -11.75
CA ASP A 32 -6.77 3.22 -11.07
C ASP A 32 -5.97 3.08 -9.77
N PRO A 33 -6.49 3.62 -8.65
CA PRO A 33 -5.79 3.52 -7.36
C PRO A 33 -5.50 2.08 -6.91
N ALA A 34 -6.31 1.11 -7.37
CA ALA A 34 -6.11 -0.30 -7.04
C ALA A 34 -4.85 -0.89 -7.70
N ALA A 35 -4.28 -0.22 -8.69
CA ALA A 35 -3.04 -0.65 -9.34
C ALA A 35 -1.81 -0.50 -8.44
N GLY A 36 -1.95 0.14 -7.29
CA GLY A 36 -0.88 0.25 -6.31
C GLY A 36 -0.21 1.61 -6.27
N ILE A 37 0.91 1.66 -5.59
CA ILE A 37 1.65 2.90 -5.35
C ILE A 37 3.12 2.73 -5.74
N TRP A 38 3.84 3.84 -5.78
CA TRP A 38 5.28 3.82 -5.90
C TRP A 38 5.88 4.93 -5.06
N PHE A 39 7.16 4.82 -4.75
CA PHE A 39 7.91 5.89 -4.09
C PHE A 39 9.39 5.78 -4.47
N PRO A 40 10.14 6.90 -4.42
CA PRO A 40 11.58 6.89 -4.66
C PRO A 40 12.33 6.55 -3.37
N VAL A 41 13.43 5.83 -3.47
CA VAL A 41 14.33 5.60 -2.34
C VAL A 41 15.26 6.82 -2.23
N ALA A 42 15.00 7.65 -1.25
CA ALA A 42 15.68 8.94 -1.04
C ALA A 42 15.84 9.20 0.46
N ALA A 43 16.43 10.33 0.84
CA ALA A 43 16.76 10.63 2.24
C ALA A 43 15.66 10.29 3.26
N PRO A 44 14.37 10.65 3.04
CA PRO A 44 13.32 10.33 4.03
C PRO A 44 13.07 8.83 4.25
N THR A 45 13.49 7.96 3.32
CA THR A 45 13.20 6.53 3.37
C THR A 45 14.41 5.67 3.71
N LEU A 46 15.54 6.27 4.09
CA LEU A 46 16.77 5.53 4.34
C LEU A 46 16.91 5.10 5.80
N ASN A 47 17.54 3.95 6.00
CA ASN A 47 17.96 3.47 7.30
C ASN A 47 19.38 3.98 7.63
N PRO A 48 19.93 3.72 8.84
CA PRO A 48 21.28 4.17 9.19
C PRO A 48 22.38 3.66 8.26
N GLY A 49 22.16 2.53 7.59
CA GLY A 49 23.12 1.96 6.64
C GLY A 49 23.03 2.56 5.23
N GLY A 50 22.13 3.53 5.02
CA GLY A 50 21.97 4.17 3.72
C GLY A 50 21.15 3.36 2.71
N LEU A 51 20.39 2.40 3.18
CA LEU A 51 19.49 1.57 2.36
C LEU A 51 18.04 1.83 2.75
N LEU A 52 17.11 1.34 1.94
CA LEU A 52 15.68 1.50 2.22
C LEU A 52 15.33 0.94 3.59
N HIS A 53 14.67 1.76 4.40
CA HIS A 53 14.22 1.40 5.74
C HIS A 53 13.05 0.42 5.66
N ALA A 54 13.15 -0.69 6.38
CA ALA A 54 12.10 -1.72 6.38
C ALA A 54 10.73 -1.18 6.80
N GLY A 55 10.70 -0.24 7.76
CA GLY A 55 9.46 0.36 8.22
C GLY A 55 8.69 1.10 7.13
N VAL A 56 9.38 1.64 6.13
CA VAL A 56 8.75 2.29 4.98
C VAL A 56 8.00 1.24 4.15
N ILE A 57 8.63 0.09 3.89
CA ILE A 57 8.01 -1.01 3.17
C ILE A 57 6.76 -1.48 3.92
N TYR A 58 6.86 -1.70 5.23
CA TYR A 58 5.73 -2.16 6.05
C TYR A 58 4.54 -1.19 5.94
N SER A 59 4.81 0.09 6.08
CA SER A 59 3.77 1.12 6.03
C SER A 59 3.07 1.16 4.68
N LEU A 60 3.84 1.15 3.59
CA LEU A 60 3.28 1.34 2.26
C LEU A 60 2.69 0.06 1.66
N MET A 61 3.09 -1.11 2.12
CA MET A 61 2.40 -2.35 1.78
C MET A 61 0.98 -2.36 2.34
N ASP A 62 0.81 -1.87 3.55
CA ASP A 62 -0.50 -1.72 4.17
C ASP A 62 -1.38 -0.78 3.34
N VAL A 63 -0.82 0.35 2.92
CA VAL A 63 -1.54 1.33 2.09
C VAL A 63 -1.95 0.74 0.75
N ALA A 64 -1.05 0.05 0.05
CA ALA A 64 -1.35 -0.57 -1.24
C ALA A 64 -2.48 -1.59 -1.11
N CYS A 65 -2.50 -2.36 -0.03
CA CYS A 65 -3.57 -3.31 0.24
C CYS A 65 -4.91 -2.60 0.48
N PHE A 66 -4.90 -1.49 1.23
CA PHE A 66 -6.13 -0.72 1.44
C PHE A 66 -6.69 -0.19 0.13
N LEU A 67 -5.84 0.38 -0.72
CA LEU A 67 -6.27 0.90 -2.01
C LEU A 67 -6.85 -0.20 -2.91
N ALA A 68 -6.27 -1.40 -2.87
CA ALA A 68 -6.81 -2.54 -3.60
C ALA A 68 -8.15 -3.01 -3.02
N LEU A 69 -8.34 -2.88 -1.71
CA LEU A 69 -9.54 -3.34 -1.03
C LEU A 69 -10.74 -2.42 -1.27
N ILE A 70 -10.53 -1.12 -1.48
CA ILE A 70 -11.62 -0.14 -1.58
C ILE A 70 -12.67 -0.56 -2.61
N GLN A 71 -12.27 -1.12 -3.75
CA GLN A 71 -13.22 -1.59 -4.77
C GLN A 71 -14.10 -2.75 -4.29
N HIS A 72 -13.76 -3.38 -3.18
CA HIS A 72 -14.52 -4.48 -2.56
C HIS A 72 -15.24 -4.05 -1.29
N LEU A 73 -15.27 -2.76 -1.01
CA LEU A 73 -15.96 -2.18 0.15
C LEU A 73 -17.21 -1.45 -0.30
N GLY A 74 -18.25 -1.51 0.53
CA GLY A 74 -19.42 -0.66 0.35
C GLY A 74 -19.12 0.77 0.76
N ASP A 75 -20.03 1.70 0.42
CA ASP A 75 -19.83 3.13 0.67
C ASP A 75 -19.73 3.46 2.16
N ASP A 76 -20.37 2.68 3.02
CA ASP A 76 -20.35 2.82 4.47
C ASP A 76 -19.29 1.99 5.15
N GLU A 77 -18.47 1.27 4.39
CA GLU A 77 -17.45 0.39 4.93
C GLU A 77 -16.07 1.02 4.88
N HIS A 78 -15.28 0.68 5.86
CA HIS A 78 -13.87 1.04 5.97
C HIS A 78 -13.11 -0.21 6.41
N ALA A 79 -11.80 -0.13 6.50
CA ALA A 79 -10.99 -1.26 6.95
C ALA A 79 -9.92 -0.81 7.92
N VAL A 80 -9.64 -1.65 8.90
CA VAL A 80 -8.59 -1.43 9.91
C VAL A 80 -7.62 -2.59 9.81
N THR A 81 -6.33 -2.28 9.73
CA THR A 81 -5.29 -3.31 9.68
C THR A 81 -5.19 -4.03 11.01
N HIS A 82 -5.17 -5.34 10.96
CA HIS A 82 -5.20 -6.20 12.10
C HIS A 82 -3.93 -7.05 12.17
N ASP A 83 -3.35 -7.41 11.04
CA ASP A 83 -2.13 -8.17 11.01
C ASP A 83 -1.36 -7.90 9.73
N LEU A 84 -0.04 -7.84 9.86
CA LEU A 84 0.87 -7.57 8.76
C LEU A 84 2.14 -8.40 8.97
N THR A 85 2.40 -9.32 8.06
CA THR A 85 3.61 -10.13 8.07
C THR A 85 4.40 -9.86 6.79
N VAL A 86 5.64 -9.42 6.93
CA VAL A 86 6.47 -9.01 5.80
C VAL A 86 7.76 -9.83 5.78
N SER A 87 8.09 -10.36 4.59
CA SER A 87 9.39 -10.93 4.31
C SER A 87 10.19 -9.95 3.47
N LEU A 88 11.36 -9.55 3.96
CA LEU A 88 12.28 -8.68 3.24
C LEU A 88 13.27 -9.58 2.51
N LEU A 89 13.27 -9.53 1.19
CA LEU A 89 14.03 -10.48 0.36
C LEU A 89 15.35 -9.89 -0.13
N ARG A 90 15.37 -8.57 -0.42
CA ARG A 90 16.54 -7.89 -0.98
C ARG A 90 16.66 -6.49 -0.43
N PRO A 91 17.87 -6.00 -0.15
CA PRO A 91 18.08 -4.59 0.18
C PRO A 91 17.86 -3.72 -1.07
N VAL A 92 17.46 -2.47 -0.85
CA VAL A 92 17.24 -1.52 -1.95
C VAL A 92 18.10 -0.28 -1.71
N SER A 93 18.92 0.05 -2.69
CA SER A 93 19.83 1.21 -2.62
C SER A 93 19.11 2.50 -3.00
N PRO A 94 19.68 3.68 -2.65
CA PRO A 94 19.14 4.97 -3.05
C PRO A 94 18.99 5.10 -4.57
N ASP A 95 18.13 6.03 -4.98
CA ASP A 95 17.84 6.36 -6.37
C ASP A 95 17.08 5.28 -7.14
N LYS A 96 16.56 4.28 -6.44
CA LYS A 96 15.66 3.29 -7.02
C LYS A 96 14.22 3.71 -6.83
N ARG A 97 13.35 3.22 -7.70
CA ARG A 97 11.92 3.32 -7.57
C ARG A 97 11.38 2.00 -7.04
N VAL A 98 10.53 2.07 -6.02
CA VAL A 98 9.83 0.89 -5.49
C VAL A 98 8.37 0.98 -5.89
N ASP A 99 7.88 -0.04 -6.59
CA ASP A 99 6.46 -0.21 -6.88
C ASP A 99 5.88 -1.21 -5.91
N ILE A 100 4.73 -0.89 -5.32
CA ILE A 100 4.03 -1.81 -4.41
C ILE A 100 2.63 -2.05 -4.93
N THR A 101 2.28 -3.32 -5.11
CA THR A 101 0.97 -3.75 -5.56
C THR A 101 0.29 -4.57 -4.46
N GLY A 102 -1.00 -4.33 -4.26
CA GLY A 102 -1.82 -5.11 -3.35
C GLY A 102 -2.79 -5.99 -4.13
N THR A 103 -3.04 -7.19 -3.61
CA THR A 103 -3.98 -8.13 -4.20
C THR A 103 -4.93 -8.64 -3.12
N VAL A 104 -6.23 -8.55 -3.38
CA VAL A 104 -7.24 -9.12 -2.48
C VAL A 104 -7.34 -10.61 -2.76
N LEU A 105 -6.93 -11.43 -1.79
CA LEU A 105 -7.02 -12.88 -1.89
C LEU A 105 -8.44 -13.35 -1.57
N ARG A 106 -9.03 -12.76 -0.54
CA ARG A 106 -10.41 -13.04 -0.16
C ARG A 106 -10.98 -11.89 0.65
N ARG A 107 -12.14 -11.42 0.24
CA ARG A 107 -12.93 -10.48 1.03
C ARG A 107 -14.04 -11.25 1.71
N GLY A 108 -13.81 -11.62 2.98
CA GLY A 108 -14.83 -12.25 3.82
C GLY A 108 -15.82 -11.22 4.35
N ARG A 109 -16.79 -11.68 5.13
CA ARG A 109 -17.84 -10.81 5.68
C ARG A 109 -17.25 -9.71 6.58
N GLN A 110 -16.31 -10.06 7.45
CA GLN A 110 -15.74 -9.15 8.44
C GLN A 110 -14.21 -9.00 8.30
N VAL A 111 -13.57 -9.88 7.56
CA VAL A 111 -12.13 -9.94 7.44
C VAL A 111 -11.74 -10.07 5.97
N ALA A 112 -10.76 -9.29 5.55
CA ALA A 112 -10.18 -9.39 4.22
C ALA A 112 -8.74 -9.86 4.32
N PHE A 113 -8.38 -10.83 3.47
CA PHE A 113 -7.04 -11.39 3.38
C PHE A 113 -6.41 -10.90 2.09
N MET A 114 -5.21 -10.34 2.21
CA MET A 114 -4.53 -9.71 1.07
C MET A 114 -3.05 -10.03 1.08
N ARG A 115 -2.44 -9.85 -0.08
CA ARG A 115 -0.98 -9.87 -0.20
C ARG A 115 -0.50 -8.58 -0.83
N ALA A 116 0.74 -8.24 -0.58
CA ALA A 116 1.41 -7.14 -1.25
C ALA A 116 2.80 -7.58 -1.70
N ASP A 117 3.23 -7.04 -2.83
CA ASP A 117 4.57 -7.27 -3.36
C ASP A 117 5.22 -5.91 -3.60
N ALA A 118 6.47 -5.76 -3.16
CA ALA A 118 7.31 -4.60 -3.49
C ALA A 118 8.29 -5.02 -4.56
N ILE A 119 8.36 -4.23 -5.63
CA ILE A 119 9.10 -4.59 -6.85
C ILE A 119 10.07 -3.47 -7.20
N VAL A 120 11.32 -3.84 -7.47
CA VAL A 120 12.38 -2.93 -7.92
C VAL A 120 13.09 -3.59 -9.10
N ASP A 121 13.21 -2.86 -10.21
CA ASP A 121 13.87 -3.38 -11.43
C ASP A 121 13.33 -4.76 -11.85
N GLY A 122 12.01 -4.94 -11.74
CA GLY A 122 11.34 -6.16 -12.15
C GLY A 122 11.49 -7.33 -11.17
N GLN A 123 12.11 -7.13 -10.00
CA GLN A 123 12.32 -8.17 -9.01
C GLN A 123 11.54 -7.88 -7.74
N VAL A 124 10.96 -8.92 -7.14
CA VAL A 124 10.28 -8.80 -5.85
C VAL A 124 11.35 -8.62 -4.76
N VAL A 125 11.33 -7.48 -4.08
CA VAL A 125 12.28 -7.18 -3.00
C VAL A 125 11.67 -7.41 -1.62
N ALA A 126 10.34 -7.44 -1.53
CA ALA A 126 9.63 -7.78 -0.30
C ALA A 126 8.24 -8.32 -0.66
N ALA A 127 7.72 -9.18 0.20
CA ALA A 127 6.38 -9.75 0.04
C ALA A 127 5.69 -9.76 1.40
N ALA A 128 4.40 -9.48 1.41
CA ALA A 128 3.63 -9.39 2.65
C ALA A 128 2.30 -10.10 2.54
N GLN A 129 1.81 -10.53 3.70
CA GLN A 129 0.44 -10.93 3.88
C GLN A 129 -0.20 -9.95 4.86
N VAL A 130 -1.35 -9.42 4.50
CA VAL A 130 -2.04 -8.39 5.27
C VAL A 130 -3.47 -8.84 5.52
N THR A 131 -3.89 -8.74 6.78
CA THR A 131 -5.27 -9.03 7.18
C THR A 131 -5.89 -7.75 7.72
N LYS A 132 -7.07 -7.43 7.23
CA LYS A 132 -7.82 -6.24 7.67
C LYS A 132 -9.20 -6.63 8.15
N SER A 133 -9.67 -5.94 9.18
CA SER A 133 -11.06 -6.04 9.62
C SER A 133 -11.89 -5.01 8.87
N VAL A 134 -13.01 -5.45 8.32
CA VAL A 134 -13.97 -4.56 7.65
C VAL A 134 -14.90 -4.01 8.72
N VAL A 135 -14.99 -2.69 8.79
CA VAL A 135 -15.80 -1.99 9.78
C VAL A 135 -16.81 -1.09 9.06
N ARG A 136 -17.95 -0.86 9.68
CA ARG A 136 -18.96 0.04 9.14
C ARG A 136 -18.99 1.32 9.94
N ALA A 137 -19.25 2.44 9.24
CA ALA A 137 -19.49 3.71 9.89
C ALA A 137 -20.78 3.58 10.70
N GLY A 138 -20.67 3.79 12.00
CA GLY A 138 -21.79 3.70 12.93
C GLY A 138 -22.70 4.89 12.86
#